data_48cd85fd72f70ab94461ce9381f60d49
#
_entry.id   48cd85fd72f70ab94461ce9381f60d49
#
_cell.length_a   1.000
_cell.length_b   1.000
_cell.length_c   1.000
_cell.angle_alpha   90.00
_cell.angle_beta   90.00
_cell.angle_gamma   90.00
#
_symmetry.space_group_name_H-M   'P 1'
#
loop_
_entity.id
_entity.type
_entity.pdbx_description
1 polymer ?
#
loop_
_entity_poly.entity_id
_entity_poly.type
_entity_poly.pdbx_seq_one_letter_code
_entity_poly.pdbx_strand_id
1 'polypeptide(L)'
;VFAIPILYGAEVVYGDGRHDSVVQALAKGGLGVVAGAAALVVLVALWLRFRRQGPPAPLAFEAGSPFRTGYSLGPIGWLPLIRIELAWEQPGAVVRTVAGRKGVVEEVTAGGRALRGEVVRRVRVSDLFGLARITFRRRLGQEVRVAPNCGRVRTLALFPQNVAGDVLAHPDGQAEGDRLEMRRYGPGDPLKHVLWKVYARTGRLLVRTPERAVAPCEKTMAYLVAADGDEPAAGVARAVLEGGLLGADFLFGADGGEPVRTPAEAVELILRSAAIRGEGAAGLEAFLNRGESLGLKACLLFVPPRPGAWLERVARLVAARRGPFRAVIGTDGLAPAGRGRFLKRLLLRAAPEPRSDAADVRRVYQQLQRLGADVCVVDRALGRLVPPTDL
;
A
#
# COMPACT_ATOMS: atom_id res chain seq x y z
N VAL A 1 5.02 39.19 -8.03
CA VAL A 1 6.00 39.78 -8.98
C VAL A 1 5.43 41.01 -9.68
N PHE A 2 4.13 41.01 -10.04
CA PHE A 2 3.51 42.13 -10.74
C PHE A 2 3.17 43.36 -9.84
N ALA A 3 3.05 43.18 -8.54
CA ALA A 3 2.69 44.28 -7.62
C ALA A 3 3.77 45.36 -7.56
N ILE A 4 5.05 45.00 -7.59
CA ILE A 4 6.17 45.95 -7.48
C ILE A 4 6.19 46.95 -8.66
N PRO A 5 6.18 46.52 -9.94
CA PRO A 5 6.19 47.47 -11.06
C PRO A 5 4.92 48.32 -11.12
N ILE A 6 3.75 47.78 -10.69
CA ILE A 6 2.52 48.56 -10.64
C ILE A 6 2.59 49.66 -9.58
N LEU A 7 3.03 49.34 -8.36
CA LEU A 7 3.17 50.31 -7.28
C LEU A 7 4.25 51.35 -7.58
N TYR A 8 5.39 50.90 -8.13
CA TYR A 8 6.47 51.81 -8.57
C TYR A 8 6.01 52.73 -9.72
N GLY A 9 5.30 52.18 -10.69
CA GLY A 9 4.73 52.98 -11.78
C GLY A 9 3.70 54.00 -11.27
N ALA A 10 2.87 53.63 -10.30
CA ALA A 10 1.91 54.56 -9.67
C ALA A 10 2.67 55.69 -8.89
N GLU A 11 3.76 55.38 -8.19
CA GLU A 11 4.58 56.37 -7.50
C GLU A 11 5.20 57.38 -8.48
N VAL A 12 5.85 56.88 -9.54
CA VAL A 12 6.55 57.74 -10.52
C VAL A 12 5.57 58.62 -11.35
N VAL A 13 4.47 58.01 -11.84
CA VAL A 13 3.57 58.71 -12.77
C VAL A 13 2.59 59.65 -12.06
N TYR A 14 2.03 59.21 -10.95
CA TYR A 14 0.99 59.97 -10.24
C TYR A 14 1.48 60.65 -8.98
N GLY A 15 2.40 60.03 -8.22
CA GLY A 15 2.97 60.63 -7.03
C GLY A 15 3.94 61.76 -7.33
N ASP A 16 5.03 61.46 -8.01
CA ASP A 16 6.06 62.48 -8.32
C ASP A 16 5.69 63.34 -9.53
N GLY A 17 5.08 62.74 -10.60
CA GLY A 17 4.72 63.48 -11.80
C GLY A 17 3.54 64.44 -11.65
N ARG A 18 2.55 64.15 -10.78
CA ARG A 18 1.37 64.96 -10.55
C ARG A 18 1.27 65.58 -9.16
N HIS A 19 2.28 65.39 -8.32
CA HIS A 19 2.31 65.80 -6.91
C HIS A 19 1.09 65.38 -6.07
N ASP A 20 0.48 64.21 -6.41
CA ASP A 20 -0.61 63.68 -5.63
C ASP A 20 -0.09 62.96 -4.39
N SER A 21 -0.18 63.64 -3.26
CA SER A 21 0.34 63.17 -1.96
C SER A 21 -0.36 61.90 -1.46
N VAL A 22 -1.63 61.68 -1.86
CA VAL A 22 -2.41 60.50 -1.45
C VAL A 22 -1.95 59.28 -2.21
N VAL A 23 -1.78 59.40 -3.52
CA VAL A 23 -1.29 58.30 -4.39
C VAL A 23 0.19 57.98 -4.00
N GLN A 24 0.99 58.99 -3.73
CA GLN A 24 2.38 58.81 -3.27
C GLN A 24 2.45 58.05 -1.96
N ALA A 25 1.64 58.43 -0.97
CA ALA A 25 1.56 57.76 0.31
C ALA A 25 1.11 56.31 0.21
N LEU A 26 0.08 56.04 -0.65
CA LEU A 26 -0.40 54.68 -0.91
C LEU A 26 0.63 53.81 -1.65
N ALA A 27 1.33 54.39 -2.64
CA ALA A 27 2.35 53.66 -3.40
C ALA A 27 3.56 53.32 -2.51
N LYS A 28 4.06 54.28 -1.74
CA LYS A 28 5.18 54.07 -0.78
C LYS A 28 4.79 53.11 0.31
N GLY A 29 3.58 53.25 0.89
CA GLY A 29 3.04 52.30 1.87
C GLY A 29 2.91 50.89 1.31
N GLY A 30 2.38 50.74 0.09
CA GLY A 30 2.28 49.47 -0.60
C GLY A 30 3.62 48.82 -0.86
N LEU A 31 4.60 49.58 -1.35
CA LEU A 31 5.98 49.10 -1.53
C LEU A 31 6.61 48.68 -0.21
N GLY A 32 6.38 49.45 0.86
CA GLY A 32 6.83 49.10 2.22
C GLY A 32 6.27 47.78 2.72
N VAL A 33 4.98 47.53 2.50
CA VAL A 33 4.34 46.25 2.83
C VAL A 33 4.93 45.10 2.06
N VAL A 34 5.13 45.26 0.74
CA VAL A 34 5.73 44.21 -0.10
C VAL A 34 7.17 43.92 0.31
N ALA A 35 7.98 44.98 0.54
CA ALA A 35 9.35 44.85 0.98
C ALA A 35 9.45 44.19 2.37
N GLY A 36 8.58 44.61 3.32
CA GLY A 36 8.49 44.03 4.66
C GLY A 36 8.09 42.54 4.62
N ALA A 37 7.11 42.17 3.80
CA ALA A 37 6.70 40.80 3.61
C ALA A 37 7.84 39.96 3.01
N ALA A 38 8.53 40.47 2.00
CA ALA A 38 9.67 39.80 1.38
C ALA A 38 10.82 39.61 2.37
N ALA A 39 11.17 40.67 3.14
CA ALA A 39 12.20 40.59 4.18
C ALA A 39 11.86 39.53 5.23
N LEU A 40 10.60 39.52 5.70
CA LEU A 40 10.13 38.51 6.68
C LEU A 40 10.24 37.10 6.12
N VAL A 41 9.83 36.84 4.87
CA VAL A 41 9.98 35.52 4.21
C VAL A 41 11.43 35.11 4.13
N VAL A 42 12.34 36.05 3.75
CA VAL A 42 13.80 35.79 3.71
C VAL A 42 14.33 35.43 5.09
N LEU A 43 14.03 36.21 6.14
CA LEU A 43 14.48 35.96 7.50
C LEU A 43 14.00 34.59 8.03
N VAL A 44 12.73 34.27 7.82
CA VAL A 44 12.17 32.97 8.22
C VAL A 44 12.81 31.83 7.44
N ALA A 45 13.01 31.98 6.14
CA ALA A 45 13.66 30.97 5.30
C ALA A 45 15.11 30.72 5.70
N LEU A 46 15.88 31.78 5.97
CA LEU A 46 17.26 31.69 6.46
C LEU A 46 17.30 31.03 7.86
N TRP A 47 16.46 31.46 8.78
CA TRP A 47 16.37 30.84 10.11
C TRP A 47 16.05 29.35 10.01
N LEU A 48 15.05 28.94 9.19
CA LEU A 48 14.75 27.54 8.94
C LEU A 48 15.91 26.80 8.29
N ARG A 49 16.64 27.44 7.37
CA ARG A 49 17.75 26.84 6.64
C ARG A 49 18.94 26.51 7.54
N PHE A 50 19.26 27.40 8.48
CA PHE A 50 20.41 27.28 9.39
C PHE A 50 20.08 26.62 10.71
N ARG A 51 18.81 26.46 11.05
CA ARG A 51 18.42 25.79 12.29
C ARG A 51 18.90 24.34 12.26
N ARG A 52 19.73 24.01 13.28
CA ARG A 52 20.16 22.62 13.52
C ARG A 52 18.96 21.79 13.98
N GLN A 53 18.79 20.63 13.38
CA GLN A 53 17.86 19.60 13.82
C GLN A 53 18.67 18.41 14.30
N GLY A 54 18.19 17.71 15.30
CA GLY A 54 18.80 16.47 15.74
C GLY A 54 18.76 15.39 14.64
N PRO A 55 19.52 14.30 14.81
CA PRO A 55 19.51 13.20 13.87
C PRO A 55 18.07 12.67 13.74
N PRO A 56 17.57 12.47 12.52
CA PRO A 56 16.22 11.99 12.31
C PRO A 56 16.11 10.51 12.73
N ALA A 57 15.08 10.16 13.48
CA ALA A 57 14.78 8.78 13.81
C ALA A 57 14.32 8.02 12.56
N PRO A 58 14.59 6.70 12.46
CA PRO A 58 14.04 5.86 11.39
C PRO A 58 12.52 5.89 11.44
N LEU A 59 11.88 5.88 10.28
CA LEU A 59 10.43 5.87 10.14
C LEU A 59 9.96 4.50 9.67
N ALA A 60 8.99 3.93 10.38
CA ALA A 60 8.32 2.70 9.98
C ALA A 60 6.80 2.89 10.08
N PHE A 61 6.09 2.80 8.96
CA PHE A 61 4.64 2.97 8.90
C PHE A 61 4.02 2.22 7.73
N GLU A 62 2.68 2.14 7.70
CA GLU A 62 1.94 1.46 6.65
C GLU A 62 1.50 2.44 5.55
N ALA A 63 1.51 1.96 4.30
CA ALA A 63 1.00 2.69 3.15
C ALA A 63 -0.51 2.98 3.31
N GLY A 64 -0.95 4.14 2.80
CA GLY A 64 -2.34 4.57 2.86
C GLY A 64 -2.79 5.20 4.18
N SER A 65 -2.00 5.07 5.25
CA SER A 65 -2.32 5.65 6.56
C SER A 65 -1.54 6.95 6.79
N PRO A 66 -2.17 8.00 7.35
CA PRO A 66 -1.45 9.20 7.74
C PRO A 66 -0.52 8.91 8.95
N PHE A 67 0.74 9.26 8.81
CA PHE A 67 1.77 9.03 9.84
C PHE A 67 2.49 10.33 10.19
N ARG A 68 2.64 10.61 11.48
CA ARG A 68 3.40 11.78 11.97
C ARG A 68 4.87 11.41 12.08
N THR A 69 5.71 12.04 11.28
CA THR A 69 7.14 11.72 11.19
C THR A 69 7.98 12.20 12.38
N GLY A 70 7.39 13.01 13.25
CA GLY A 70 8.14 13.69 14.32
C GLY A 70 8.99 14.88 13.83
N TYR A 71 9.09 15.07 12.52
CA TYR A 71 9.76 16.24 11.96
C TYR A 71 8.95 17.51 12.24
N SER A 72 9.57 18.48 12.88
CA SER A 72 8.93 19.74 13.30
C SER A 72 9.77 20.94 12.89
N LEU A 73 9.14 21.93 12.31
CA LEU A 73 9.78 23.18 11.92
C LEU A 73 9.92 24.19 13.07
N GLY A 74 9.39 23.86 14.26
CA GLY A 74 9.42 24.72 15.43
C GLY A 74 8.25 25.70 15.53
N PRO A 75 8.26 26.61 16.51
CA PRO A 75 7.11 27.43 16.88
C PRO A 75 6.88 28.62 15.92
N ILE A 76 6.94 28.39 14.61
CA ILE A 76 6.72 29.44 13.61
C ILE A 76 5.24 29.58 13.23
N GLY A 77 4.40 28.62 13.60
CA GLY A 77 2.98 28.60 13.25
C GLY A 77 2.14 29.75 13.85
N TRP A 78 2.75 30.57 14.73
CA TRP A 78 2.12 31.78 15.28
C TRP A 78 2.35 33.04 14.44
N LEU A 79 3.27 32.99 13.44
CA LEU A 79 3.49 34.15 12.55
C LEU A 79 2.30 34.29 11.58
N PRO A 80 1.46 35.35 11.74
CA PRO A 80 0.17 35.42 11.08
C PRO A 80 0.26 35.67 9.57
N LEU A 81 1.42 36.08 9.07
CA LEU A 81 1.61 36.44 7.66
C LEU A 81 2.45 35.44 6.88
N ILE A 82 2.88 34.34 7.50
CA ILE A 82 3.76 33.34 6.87
C ILE A 82 3.05 32.01 6.72
N ARG A 83 3.10 31.48 5.50
CA ARG A 83 2.66 30.14 5.17
C ARG A 83 3.86 29.24 4.88
N ILE A 84 3.92 28.09 5.55
CA ILE A 84 4.97 27.10 5.37
C ILE A 84 4.35 25.82 4.84
N GLU A 85 4.87 25.33 3.73
CA GLU A 85 4.48 24.07 3.11
C GLU A 85 5.68 23.12 3.07
N LEU A 86 5.41 21.87 3.45
CA LEU A 86 6.36 20.77 3.35
C LEU A 86 5.92 19.81 2.24
N ALA A 87 6.87 19.34 1.47
CA ALA A 87 6.66 18.28 0.51
C ALA A 87 7.89 17.36 0.47
N TRP A 88 7.70 16.08 0.25
CA TRP A 88 8.79 15.18 -0.11
C TRP A 88 9.00 15.22 -1.62
N GLU A 89 10.24 15.20 -2.09
CA GLU A 89 10.53 15.11 -3.53
C GLU A 89 10.33 13.71 -4.09
N GLN A 90 10.33 12.73 -3.21
CA GLN A 90 10.10 11.34 -3.60
C GLN A 90 8.65 11.14 -4.07
N PRO A 91 8.45 10.43 -5.19
CA PRO A 91 7.11 10.14 -5.71
C PRO A 91 6.31 9.26 -4.74
N GLY A 92 4.98 9.43 -4.76
CA GLY A 92 4.05 8.59 -4.01
C GLY A 92 3.86 8.96 -2.54
N ALA A 93 4.48 10.03 -2.04
CA ALA A 93 4.24 10.54 -0.69
C ALA A 93 3.47 11.86 -0.75
N VAL A 94 2.33 11.91 -0.05
CA VAL A 94 1.56 13.13 0.17
C VAL A 94 1.89 13.65 1.57
N VAL A 95 2.40 14.87 1.64
CA VAL A 95 2.79 15.51 2.89
C VAL A 95 1.79 16.59 3.24
N ARG A 96 1.30 16.57 4.46
CA ARG A 96 0.47 17.62 5.04
C ARG A 96 1.19 18.24 6.24
N THR A 97 1.04 19.53 6.39
CA THR A 97 1.50 20.26 7.56
C THR A 97 0.35 20.40 8.54
N VAL A 98 0.55 19.90 9.76
CA VAL A 98 -0.46 19.96 10.82
C VAL A 98 0.06 20.84 11.95
N ALA A 99 -0.78 21.72 12.48
CA ALA A 99 -0.43 22.51 13.66
C ALA A 99 -0.31 21.58 14.88
N GLY A 100 0.83 21.61 15.55
CA GLY A 100 1.11 20.82 16.75
C GLY A 100 1.54 21.70 17.91
N ARG A 101 1.57 21.13 19.14
CA ARG A 101 2.02 21.85 20.36
C ARG A 101 3.43 22.49 20.25
N LYS A 102 4.31 21.90 19.44
CA LYS A 102 5.70 22.36 19.23
C LYS A 102 5.91 23.08 17.89
N GLY A 103 4.85 23.53 17.24
CA GLY A 103 4.89 24.19 15.94
C GLY A 103 4.30 23.34 14.81
N VAL A 104 4.74 23.59 13.59
CA VAL A 104 4.27 22.86 12.40
C VAL A 104 4.89 21.46 12.35
N VAL A 105 4.07 20.44 12.37
CA VAL A 105 4.47 19.01 12.34
C VAL A 105 4.16 18.42 10.97
N GLU A 106 5.06 17.57 10.50
CA GLU A 106 4.93 16.83 9.25
C GLU A 106 4.08 15.58 9.44
N GLU A 107 3.03 15.46 8.63
CA GLU A 107 2.22 14.25 8.49
C GLU A 107 2.34 13.74 7.05
N VAL A 108 2.71 12.47 6.88
CA VAL A 108 2.97 11.85 5.58
C VAL A 108 2.03 10.69 5.35
N THR A 109 1.47 10.61 4.15
CA THR A 109 0.73 9.45 3.66
C THR A 109 1.44 8.93 2.42
N ALA A 110 1.95 7.70 2.48
CA ALA A 110 2.58 7.04 1.34
C ALA A 110 1.53 6.26 0.53
N GLY A 111 1.57 6.38 -0.79
CA GLY A 111 0.64 5.68 -1.68
C GLY A 111 0.97 4.21 -1.91
N GLY A 112 2.14 3.74 -1.48
CA GLY A 112 2.57 2.35 -1.61
C GLY A 112 3.81 2.06 -0.80
N ARG A 113 4.20 0.77 -0.75
CA ARG A 113 5.39 0.31 -0.04
C ARG A 113 6.68 0.91 -0.59
N ALA A 114 7.62 1.17 0.27
CA ALA A 114 8.94 1.70 -0.09
C ALA A 114 9.97 1.41 1.00
N LEU A 115 11.22 1.21 0.57
CA LEU A 115 12.41 1.22 1.43
C LEU A 115 13.34 2.30 0.94
N ARG A 116 13.69 3.26 1.79
CA ARG A 116 14.51 4.42 1.42
C ARG A 116 15.50 4.75 2.54
N GLY A 117 16.74 5.09 2.18
CA GLY A 117 17.77 5.52 3.13
C GLY A 117 17.84 7.03 3.31
N GLU A 118 17.18 7.80 2.44
CA GLU A 118 17.23 9.26 2.43
C GLU A 118 15.86 9.86 2.13
N VAL A 119 15.56 10.96 2.80
CA VAL A 119 14.38 11.80 2.53
C VAL A 119 14.82 13.20 2.12
N VAL A 120 14.38 13.62 0.94
CA VAL A 120 14.58 15.00 0.47
C VAL A 120 13.29 15.79 0.70
N ARG A 121 13.33 16.67 1.69
CA ARG A 121 12.22 17.56 2.02
C ARG A 121 12.36 18.86 1.28
N ARG A 122 11.31 19.25 0.57
CA ARG A 122 11.16 20.58 -0.02
C ARG A 122 10.38 21.45 0.96
N VAL A 123 11.04 22.48 1.47
CA VAL A 123 10.43 23.47 2.36
C VAL A 123 10.13 24.71 1.55
N ARG A 124 8.87 25.13 1.53
CA ARG A 124 8.42 26.35 0.87
C ARG A 124 7.93 27.32 1.94
N VAL A 125 8.50 28.51 1.96
CA VAL A 125 8.09 29.62 2.80
C VAL A 125 7.51 30.70 1.90
N SER A 126 6.31 31.15 2.18
CA SER A 126 5.66 32.23 1.42
C SER A 126 4.90 33.15 2.39
N ASP A 127 4.70 34.39 1.99
CA ASP A 127 3.74 35.26 2.67
C ASP A 127 2.29 34.85 2.33
N LEU A 128 1.35 35.35 3.12
CA LEU A 128 -0.07 35.02 2.98
C LEU A 128 -0.66 35.53 1.65
N PHE A 129 -0.14 36.66 1.15
CA PHE A 129 -0.61 37.28 -0.10
C PHE A 129 0.05 36.69 -1.35
N GLY A 130 1.05 35.81 -1.20
CA GLY A 130 1.77 35.20 -2.32
C GLY A 130 2.73 36.14 -3.05
N LEU A 131 3.10 37.28 -2.45
CA LEU A 131 3.99 38.29 -3.02
C LEU A 131 5.44 37.82 -3.01
N ALA A 132 5.86 37.12 -1.94
CA ALA A 132 7.18 36.58 -1.81
C ALA A 132 7.14 35.07 -1.51
N ARG A 133 8.07 34.32 -2.12
CA ARG A 133 8.20 32.87 -1.93
C ARG A 133 9.64 32.43 -2.03
N ILE A 134 10.08 31.67 -1.06
CA ILE A 134 11.39 31.00 -1.06
C ILE A 134 11.18 29.51 -0.89
N THR A 135 11.87 28.73 -1.73
CA THR A 135 11.85 27.26 -1.67
C THR A 135 13.28 26.76 -1.55
N PHE A 136 13.53 25.89 -0.60
CA PHE A 136 14.81 25.21 -0.44
C PHE A 136 14.64 23.73 -0.16
N ARG A 137 15.69 22.97 -0.43
CA ARG A 137 15.75 21.53 -0.22
C ARG A 137 16.55 21.22 1.03
N ARG A 138 16.07 20.21 1.75
CA ARG A 138 16.76 19.66 2.90
C ARG A 138 16.87 18.16 2.74
N ARG A 139 18.09 17.69 2.55
CA ARG A 139 18.40 16.26 2.48
C ARG A 139 18.71 15.77 3.87
N LEU A 140 18.07 14.69 4.30
CA LEU A 140 18.28 14.05 5.59
C LEU A 140 18.46 12.56 5.34
N GLY A 141 19.60 12.00 5.77
CA GLY A 141 19.83 10.57 5.84
C GLY A 141 18.88 9.97 6.88
N GLN A 142 17.69 9.58 6.44
CA GLN A 142 16.64 9.03 7.28
C GLN A 142 16.10 7.77 6.63
N GLU A 143 16.22 6.67 7.34
CA GLU A 143 15.68 5.42 6.89
C GLU A 143 14.14 5.46 6.97
N VAL A 144 13.48 5.14 5.86
CA VAL A 144 12.02 5.10 5.76
C VAL A 144 11.60 3.74 5.25
N ARG A 145 10.85 3.03 6.08
CA ARG A 145 10.25 1.73 5.80
C ARG A 145 8.75 1.90 5.71
N VAL A 146 8.21 1.85 4.51
CA VAL A 146 6.76 1.90 4.28
C VAL A 146 6.28 0.50 3.97
N ALA A 147 5.61 -0.14 4.91
CA ALA A 147 5.06 -1.47 4.72
C ALA A 147 3.78 -1.43 3.87
N PRO A 148 3.52 -2.44 3.01
CA PRO A 148 2.26 -2.52 2.28
C PRO A 148 1.12 -2.72 3.27
N ASN A 149 0.00 -2.05 3.04
CA ASN A 149 -1.18 -2.19 3.88
C ASN A 149 -1.81 -3.58 3.67
N CYS A 150 -2.07 -4.31 4.75
CA CYS A 150 -2.75 -5.61 4.70
C CYS A 150 -4.26 -5.50 4.50
N GLY A 151 -4.84 -4.31 4.67
CA GLY A 151 -6.29 -4.13 4.64
C GLY A 151 -7.01 -4.98 5.69
N ARG A 152 -8.12 -5.61 5.28
CA ARG A 152 -8.92 -6.49 6.13
C ARG A 152 -8.59 -7.98 5.95
N VAL A 153 -7.52 -8.31 5.23
CA VAL A 153 -7.17 -9.70 4.87
C VAL A 153 -6.69 -10.53 6.06
N ARG A 154 -6.32 -9.92 7.18
CA ARG A 154 -5.79 -10.60 8.37
C ARG A 154 -6.68 -11.72 8.94
N THR A 155 -7.96 -11.73 8.57
CA THR A 155 -8.95 -12.72 9.07
C THR A 155 -9.36 -13.74 8.00
N LEU A 156 -8.72 -13.75 6.83
CA LEU A 156 -9.15 -14.57 5.71
C LEU A 156 -8.47 -15.93 5.72
N ALA A 157 -9.27 -17.00 5.70
CA ALA A 157 -8.81 -18.36 5.40
C ALA A 157 -8.49 -18.47 3.90
N LEU A 158 -7.27 -18.08 3.51
CA LEU A 158 -6.86 -18.03 2.10
C LEU A 158 -6.63 -19.40 1.48
N PHE A 159 -6.51 -20.45 2.29
CA PHE A 159 -6.09 -21.77 1.79
C PHE A 159 -6.93 -22.88 2.40
N PRO A 160 -7.86 -23.46 1.63
CA PRO A 160 -8.36 -24.79 1.95
C PRO A 160 -7.21 -25.77 1.69
N GLN A 161 -6.77 -26.45 2.71
CA GLN A 161 -5.65 -27.38 2.56
C GLN A 161 -6.03 -28.79 2.93
N ASN A 162 -5.84 -29.67 1.96
CA ASN A 162 -5.77 -31.11 2.12
C ASN A 162 -4.33 -31.51 2.48
N VAL A 163 -3.88 -31.20 3.70
CA VAL A 163 -2.58 -31.68 4.20
C VAL A 163 -2.78 -32.21 5.61
N ALA A 164 -2.32 -33.42 5.82
CA ALA A 164 -2.27 -34.05 7.14
C ALA A 164 -1.33 -33.26 8.07
N GLY A 165 -1.88 -32.45 8.93
CA GLY A 165 -1.22 -31.63 9.92
C GLY A 165 -2.24 -31.09 10.91
N ASP A 166 -1.80 -30.45 11.97
CA ASP A 166 -2.70 -29.87 12.99
C ASP A 166 -3.66 -28.86 12.34
N VAL A 167 -4.91 -29.22 12.30
CA VAL A 167 -5.99 -28.48 11.65
C VAL A 167 -6.50 -27.42 12.63
N LEU A 168 -6.36 -26.16 12.27
CA LEU A 168 -6.89 -25.06 13.08
C LEU A 168 -8.36 -24.80 12.73
N ALA A 169 -9.23 -24.88 13.74
CA ALA A 169 -10.65 -24.55 13.59
C ALA A 169 -10.82 -23.08 13.16
N HIS A 170 -11.51 -22.84 12.03
CA HIS A 170 -11.76 -21.50 11.52
C HIS A 170 -13.19 -21.39 10.95
N PRO A 171 -13.98 -20.35 11.31
CA PRO A 171 -15.38 -20.22 10.93
C PRO A 171 -15.62 -20.14 9.41
N ASP A 172 -14.64 -19.62 8.65
CA ASP A 172 -14.73 -19.49 7.20
C ASP A 172 -13.96 -20.60 6.45
N GLY A 173 -13.42 -21.62 7.17
CA GLY A 173 -12.71 -22.74 6.59
C GLY A 173 -13.64 -23.70 5.83
N GLN A 174 -13.04 -24.59 5.01
CA GLN A 174 -13.81 -25.68 4.39
C GLN A 174 -14.17 -26.76 5.41
N ALA A 175 -15.29 -27.45 5.19
CA ALA A 175 -15.77 -28.50 6.05
C ALA A 175 -15.01 -29.83 5.81
N GLU A 176 -13.68 -29.82 5.98
CA GLU A 176 -12.77 -30.94 5.75
C GLU A 176 -11.94 -31.34 6.97
N GLY A 177 -12.14 -30.66 8.12
CA GLY A 177 -11.47 -30.97 9.36
C GLY A 177 -11.94 -32.28 10.00
N ASP A 178 -11.39 -32.59 11.19
CA ASP A 178 -11.82 -33.74 11.97
C ASP A 178 -13.33 -33.70 12.28
N ARG A 179 -13.99 -34.85 12.23
CA ARG A 179 -15.43 -34.97 12.40
C ARG A 179 -15.82 -34.91 13.90
N LEU A 180 -15.65 -33.75 14.49
CA LEU A 180 -15.86 -33.56 15.93
C LEU A 180 -17.27 -33.02 16.26
N GLU A 181 -17.87 -32.23 15.36
CA GLU A 181 -19.20 -31.68 15.61
C GLU A 181 -20.32 -32.70 15.38
N MET A 182 -21.27 -32.74 16.28
CA MET A 182 -22.46 -33.58 16.21
C MET A 182 -23.69 -32.69 16.03
N ARG A 183 -24.40 -32.86 14.92
CA ARG A 183 -25.70 -32.21 14.71
C ARG A 183 -26.81 -33.21 14.42
N ARG A 184 -28.06 -32.76 14.49
CA ARG A 184 -29.20 -33.60 14.12
C ARG A 184 -29.14 -33.91 12.61
N TYR A 185 -29.49 -35.15 12.28
CA TYR A 185 -29.65 -35.62 10.91
C TYR A 185 -30.69 -34.80 10.17
N GLY A 186 -30.36 -34.35 8.96
CA GLY A 186 -31.24 -33.66 8.02
C GLY A 186 -31.41 -34.47 6.73
N PRO A 187 -32.49 -34.22 5.96
CA PRO A 187 -32.67 -34.85 4.64
C PRO A 187 -31.49 -34.46 3.72
N GLY A 188 -30.84 -35.48 3.12
CA GLY A 188 -29.66 -35.31 2.26
C GLY A 188 -28.32 -35.62 2.95
N ASP A 189 -28.30 -35.86 4.26
CA ASP A 189 -27.05 -36.26 4.94
C ASP A 189 -26.68 -37.71 4.61
N PRO A 190 -25.38 -37.99 4.34
CA PRO A 190 -24.94 -39.36 4.07
C PRO A 190 -25.10 -40.27 5.28
N LEU A 191 -25.84 -41.37 5.13
CA LEU A 191 -26.10 -42.36 6.19
C LEU A 191 -24.83 -42.96 6.80
N LYS A 192 -23.72 -42.97 6.07
CA LYS A 192 -22.40 -43.43 6.56
C LYS A 192 -21.83 -42.58 7.71
N HIS A 193 -22.33 -41.37 7.90
CA HIS A 193 -21.87 -40.45 8.95
C HIS A 193 -22.81 -40.45 10.16
N VAL A 194 -23.90 -41.23 10.13
CA VAL A 194 -24.84 -41.38 11.25
C VAL A 194 -24.22 -42.17 12.38
N LEU A 195 -24.36 -41.63 13.58
CA LEU A 195 -23.91 -42.27 14.83
C LEU A 195 -24.92 -43.31 15.32
N TRP A 196 -24.92 -44.48 14.70
CA TRP A 196 -25.85 -45.58 15.02
C TRP A 196 -25.82 -46.00 16.48
N LYS A 197 -24.65 -45.97 17.12
CA LYS A 197 -24.49 -46.29 18.55
C LYS A 197 -25.19 -45.28 19.45
N VAL A 198 -25.23 -44.02 19.07
CA VAL A 198 -25.96 -42.96 19.80
C VAL A 198 -27.46 -43.10 19.54
N TYR A 199 -27.86 -43.37 18.30
CA TYR A 199 -29.23 -43.62 17.95
C TYR A 199 -29.84 -44.81 18.77
N ALA A 200 -29.14 -45.93 18.88
CA ALA A 200 -29.56 -47.08 19.64
C ALA A 200 -29.79 -46.79 21.14
N ARG A 201 -29.11 -45.80 21.69
CA ARG A 201 -29.25 -45.40 23.11
C ARG A 201 -30.26 -44.30 23.35
N THR A 202 -30.38 -43.36 22.43
CA THR A 202 -31.11 -42.10 22.67
C THR A 202 -32.32 -41.91 21.76
N GLY A 203 -32.52 -42.78 20.75
CA GLY A 203 -33.54 -42.63 19.70
C GLY A 203 -33.36 -41.39 18.81
N ARG A 204 -32.25 -40.66 18.91
CA ARG A 204 -32.00 -39.44 18.13
C ARG A 204 -30.95 -39.71 17.07
N LEU A 205 -31.30 -39.41 15.83
CA LEU A 205 -30.35 -39.47 14.70
C LEU A 205 -29.42 -38.27 14.75
N LEU A 206 -28.15 -38.54 15.03
CA LEU A 206 -27.08 -37.55 14.99
C LEU A 206 -26.08 -37.93 13.90
N VAL A 207 -25.53 -36.90 13.22
CA VAL A 207 -24.52 -37.03 12.19
C VAL A 207 -23.26 -36.32 12.63
N ARG A 208 -22.11 -36.93 12.40
CA ARG A 208 -20.80 -36.25 12.51
C ARG A 208 -20.56 -35.38 11.28
N THR A 209 -20.41 -34.10 11.51
CA THR A 209 -20.01 -33.13 10.48
C THR A 209 -18.55 -32.80 10.65
N PRO A 210 -17.83 -32.65 9.55
CA PRO A 210 -16.47 -32.17 9.61
C PRO A 210 -16.45 -30.73 10.12
N GLU A 211 -15.53 -30.43 11.02
CA GLU A 211 -15.28 -29.09 11.47
C GLU A 211 -14.72 -28.24 10.32
N ARG A 212 -15.08 -26.97 10.29
CA ARG A 212 -14.47 -26.03 9.35
C ARG A 212 -13.07 -25.71 9.85
N ALA A 213 -12.09 -26.00 9.02
CA ALA A 213 -10.72 -25.93 9.45
C ALA A 213 -9.77 -25.52 8.33
N VAL A 214 -8.66 -24.93 8.70
CA VAL A 214 -7.55 -24.56 7.82
C VAL A 214 -6.30 -25.24 8.34
N ALA A 215 -5.70 -26.09 7.53
CA ALA A 215 -4.41 -26.69 7.86
C ALA A 215 -3.26 -25.82 7.31
N PRO A 216 -2.24 -25.47 8.10
CA PRO A 216 -1.04 -24.81 7.58
C PRO A 216 -0.29 -25.76 6.64
N CYS A 217 0.23 -25.24 5.53
CA CYS A 217 1.12 -26.00 4.65
C CYS A 217 2.45 -26.26 5.34
N GLU A 218 2.84 -27.52 5.49
CA GLU A 218 4.10 -27.84 6.15
C GLU A 218 5.35 -27.43 5.36
N LYS A 219 5.29 -27.37 4.04
CA LYS A 219 6.43 -27.04 3.15
C LYS A 219 5.98 -26.27 1.93
N THR A 220 6.02 -24.98 1.99
CA THR A 220 5.48 -24.11 0.93
C THR A 220 6.53 -23.14 0.38
N MET A 221 6.54 -22.99 -0.93
CA MET A 221 7.19 -21.86 -1.60
C MET A 221 6.19 -20.75 -1.83
N ALA A 222 6.56 -19.52 -1.55
CA ALA A 222 5.73 -18.35 -1.86
C ALA A 222 6.56 -17.28 -2.57
N TYR A 223 6.01 -16.70 -3.63
CA TYR A 223 6.72 -15.70 -4.41
C TYR A 223 5.84 -14.50 -4.72
N LEU A 224 6.38 -13.29 -4.52
CA LEU A 224 5.72 -12.04 -4.90
C LEU A 224 6.28 -11.54 -6.23
N VAL A 225 5.42 -11.46 -7.23
CA VAL A 225 5.74 -10.85 -8.52
C VAL A 225 5.64 -9.32 -8.39
N ALA A 226 6.76 -8.62 -8.58
CA ALA A 226 6.81 -7.17 -8.52
C ALA A 226 6.53 -6.56 -9.90
N ALA A 227 5.37 -5.92 -10.05
CA ALA A 227 4.99 -5.22 -11.27
C ALA A 227 4.07 -4.03 -10.95
N ASP A 228 3.69 -3.28 -11.97
CA ASP A 228 2.80 -2.14 -11.80
C ASP A 228 1.44 -2.54 -11.22
N GLY A 229 1.05 -1.87 -10.15
CA GLY A 229 -0.20 -2.14 -9.45
C GLY A 229 -0.17 -3.35 -8.51
N ASP A 230 1.01 -3.85 -8.16
CA ASP A 230 1.23 -5.01 -7.29
C ASP A 230 1.01 -4.76 -5.78
N GLU A 231 0.71 -3.53 -5.38
CA GLU A 231 0.56 -3.15 -3.98
C GLU A 231 -0.51 -3.97 -3.23
N PRO A 232 -1.69 -4.30 -3.81
CA PRO A 232 -2.63 -5.19 -3.17
C PRO A 232 -2.07 -6.60 -2.96
N ALA A 233 -1.37 -7.15 -3.96
CA ALA A 233 -0.75 -8.47 -3.87
C ALA A 233 0.34 -8.52 -2.78
N ALA A 234 1.15 -7.46 -2.68
CA ALA A 234 2.14 -7.31 -1.62
C ALA A 234 1.50 -7.22 -0.21
N GLY A 235 0.36 -6.54 -0.09
CA GLY A 235 -0.40 -6.49 1.17
C GLY A 235 -0.96 -7.85 1.57
N VAL A 236 -1.48 -8.61 0.61
CA VAL A 236 -1.94 -9.99 0.83
C VAL A 236 -0.77 -10.90 1.21
N ALA A 237 0.37 -10.82 0.51
CA ALA A 237 1.57 -11.59 0.83
C ALA A 237 2.06 -11.31 2.26
N ARG A 238 2.10 -10.04 2.67
CA ARG A 238 2.43 -9.66 4.04
C ARG A 238 1.44 -10.22 5.05
N ALA A 239 0.14 -10.15 4.78
CA ALA A 239 -0.88 -10.70 5.67
C ALA A 239 -0.73 -12.22 5.87
N VAL A 240 -0.41 -12.94 4.79
CA VAL A 240 -0.16 -14.39 4.81
C VAL A 240 1.07 -14.73 5.65
N LEU A 241 2.16 -13.96 5.52
CA LEU A 241 3.39 -14.11 6.30
C LEU A 241 3.16 -13.84 7.79
N GLU A 242 2.54 -12.70 8.12
CA GLU A 242 2.24 -12.30 9.50
C GLU A 242 1.22 -13.24 10.17
N GLY A 243 0.30 -13.81 9.39
CA GLY A 243 -0.66 -14.81 9.85
C GLY A 243 -0.12 -16.22 10.01
N GLY A 244 1.16 -16.47 9.63
CA GLY A 244 1.77 -17.80 9.73
C GLY A 244 1.17 -18.84 8.77
N LEU A 245 0.44 -18.41 7.73
CA LEU A 245 -0.30 -19.30 6.83
C LEU A 245 0.59 -20.09 5.88
N LEU A 246 1.90 -19.78 5.80
CA LEU A 246 2.87 -20.55 5.03
C LEU A 246 3.44 -21.76 5.79
N GLY A 247 3.07 -21.91 7.06
CA GLY A 247 3.60 -22.97 7.93
C GLY A 247 4.98 -22.64 8.52
N ALA A 248 5.56 -23.59 9.21
CA ALA A 248 6.84 -23.43 9.92
C ALA A 248 8.05 -23.46 8.98
N ASP A 249 7.99 -24.29 7.90
CA ASP A 249 9.08 -24.46 6.93
C ASP A 249 8.66 -23.93 5.56
N PHE A 250 8.91 -22.66 5.33
CA PHE A 250 8.60 -22.01 4.07
C PHE A 250 9.82 -21.37 3.41
N LEU A 251 9.74 -21.16 2.11
CA LEU A 251 10.66 -20.34 1.35
C LEU A 251 9.89 -19.17 0.72
N PHE A 252 10.29 -17.95 1.02
CA PHE A 252 9.67 -16.76 0.44
C PHE A 252 10.66 -16.06 -0.50
N GLY A 253 10.19 -15.71 -1.70
CA GLY A 253 10.93 -14.93 -2.68
C GLY A 253 10.14 -13.74 -3.18
N ALA A 254 10.84 -12.74 -3.68
CA ALA A 254 10.27 -11.63 -4.44
C ALA A 254 11.31 -11.15 -5.44
N ASP A 255 10.86 -10.46 -6.49
CA ASP A 255 11.81 -9.84 -7.42
C ASP A 255 12.76 -8.90 -6.68
N GLY A 256 14.06 -9.00 -6.99
CA GLY A 256 15.10 -8.11 -6.48
C GLY A 256 15.81 -8.53 -5.21
N GLY A 257 15.71 -9.80 -4.81
CA GLY A 257 16.48 -10.30 -3.68
C GLY A 257 16.54 -11.81 -3.61
N GLU A 258 17.42 -12.31 -2.74
CA GLU A 258 17.57 -13.73 -2.49
C GLU A 258 16.39 -14.29 -1.67
N PRO A 259 16.00 -15.55 -1.90
CA PRO A 259 14.95 -16.21 -1.14
C PRO A 259 15.30 -16.33 0.36
N VAL A 260 14.29 -16.12 1.20
CA VAL A 260 14.41 -16.09 2.66
C VAL A 260 13.44 -17.08 3.32
N ARG A 261 13.68 -17.42 4.60
CA ARG A 261 12.90 -18.39 5.37
C ARG A 261 12.28 -17.81 6.64
N THR A 262 12.58 -16.57 6.97
CA THR A 262 12.02 -15.92 8.16
C THR A 262 10.98 -14.87 7.77
N PRO A 263 9.89 -14.71 8.55
CA PRO A 263 8.87 -13.72 8.25
C PRO A 263 9.40 -12.29 8.22
N ALA A 264 10.35 -11.95 9.10
CA ALA A 264 10.94 -10.61 9.17
C ALA A 264 11.73 -10.26 7.90
N GLU A 265 12.58 -11.18 7.43
CA GLU A 265 13.34 -11.00 6.18
C GLU A 265 12.42 -11.00 4.96
N ALA A 266 11.33 -11.80 4.99
CA ALA A 266 10.34 -11.81 3.92
C ALA A 266 9.61 -10.47 3.78
N VAL A 267 9.24 -9.83 4.89
CA VAL A 267 8.68 -8.46 4.86
C VAL A 267 9.70 -7.46 4.31
N GLU A 268 10.96 -7.56 4.70
CA GLU A 268 12.02 -6.71 4.15
C GLU A 268 12.18 -6.90 2.63
N LEU A 269 12.12 -8.16 2.16
CA LEU A 269 12.17 -8.48 0.74
C LEU A 269 10.97 -7.91 -0.02
N ILE A 270 9.77 -7.96 0.56
CA ILE A 270 8.58 -7.28 0.01
C ILE A 270 8.81 -5.77 -0.14
N LEU A 271 9.45 -5.12 0.83
CA LEU A 271 9.75 -3.68 0.74
C LEU A 271 10.75 -3.38 -0.39
N ARG A 272 11.81 -4.18 -0.50
CA ARG A 272 12.85 -4.01 -1.54
C ARG A 272 12.28 -4.21 -2.95
N SER A 273 11.36 -5.15 -3.14
CA SER A 273 10.76 -5.43 -4.45
C SER A 273 10.02 -4.21 -5.05
N ALA A 274 9.67 -3.22 -4.23
CA ALA A 274 9.05 -1.98 -4.73
C ALA A 274 9.94 -1.20 -5.71
N ALA A 275 11.26 -1.35 -5.63
CA ALA A 275 12.21 -0.67 -6.51
C ALA A 275 12.33 -1.32 -7.90
N ILE A 276 11.85 -2.57 -8.07
CA ILE A 276 12.11 -3.41 -9.25
C ILE A 276 10.80 -3.81 -9.96
N ARG A 277 9.78 -2.99 -9.90
CA ARG A 277 8.46 -3.27 -10.50
C ARG A 277 8.49 -3.47 -12.02
N GLY A 278 9.49 -2.94 -12.72
CA GLY A 278 9.63 -3.11 -14.17
C GLY A 278 10.09 -4.49 -14.62
N GLU A 279 10.69 -5.29 -13.74
CA GLU A 279 11.31 -6.58 -14.06
C GLU A 279 10.45 -7.80 -13.75
N GLY A 280 9.21 -7.63 -13.39
CA GLY A 280 8.27 -8.63 -12.87
C GLY A 280 8.54 -10.08 -13.24
N ALA A 281 8.67 -10.94 -12.22
CA ALA A 281 8.99 -12.36 -12.29
C ALA A 281 10.39 -12.70 -12.86
N ALA A 282 11.35 -11.77 -12.86
CA ALA A 282 12.70 -12.05 -13.34
C ALA A 282 13.44 -13.06 -12.43
N GLY A 283 13.25 -12.98 -11.12
CA GLY A 283 13.84 -13.90 -10.14
C GLY A 283 13.12 -15.22 -9.95
N LEU A 284 11.93 -15.39 -10.54
CA LEU A 284 11.05 -16.53 -10.27
C LEU A 284 11.68 -17.89 -10.65
N GLU A 285 12.40 -17.96 -11.77
CA GLU A 285 13.04 -19.21 -12.21
C GLU A 285 14.09 -19.71 -11.23
N ALA A 286 15.00 -18.83 -10.82
CA ALA A 286 16.01 -19.15 -9.82
C ALA A 286 15.40 -19.54 -8.47
N PHE A 287 14.33 -18.84 -8.08
CA PHE A 287 13.56 -19.13 -6.88
C PHE A 287 12.96 -20.55 -6.90
N LEU A 288 12.30 -20.92 -7.99
CA LEU A 288 11.69 -22.24 -8.15
C LEU A 288 12.73 -23.37 -8.14
N ASN A 289 13.87 -23.18 -8.83
CA ASN A 289 14.98 -24.14 -8.81
C ASN A 289 15.54 -24.33 -7.39
N ARG A 290 15.65 -23.22 -6.64
CA ARG A 290 16.09 -23.29 -5.24
C ARG A 290 15.08 -24.04 -4.36
N GLY A 291 13.79 -23.79 -4.53
CA GLY A 291 12.73 -24.48 -3.80
C GLY A 291 12.70 -25.97 -4.09
N GLU A 292 12.81 -26.36 -5.35
CA GLU A 292 12.90 -27.77 -5.77
C GLU A 292 14.11 -28.48 -5.16
N SER A 293 15.28 -27.83 -5.12
CA SER A 293 16.49 -28.39 -4.48
C SER A 293 16.30 -28.62 -2.97
N LEU A 294 15.36 -27.94 -2.33
CA LEU A 294 14.99 -28.09 -0.92
C LEU A 294 13.81 -29.07 -0.72
N GLY A 295 13.31 -29.68 -1.78
CA GLY A 295 12.19 -30.62 -1.72
C GLY A 295 10.82 -29.96 -1.55
N LEU A 296 10.73 -28.64 -1.77
CA LEU A 296 9.47 -27.88 -1.72
C LEU A 296 8.73 -28.05 -3.05
N LYS A 297 7.47 -28.45 -3.02
CA LYS A 297 6.70 -28.77 -4.24
C LYS A 297 5.54 -27.78 -4.51
N ALA A 298 4.91 -27.28 -3.47
CA ALA A 298 3.78 -26.36 -3.61
C ALA A 298 4.27 -24.91 -3.74
N CYS A 299 3.86 -24.23 -4.80
CA CYS A 299 4.22 -22.84 -5.04
C CYS A 299 3.00 -21.93 -5.04
N LEU A 300 3.05 -20.90 -4.18
CA LEU A 300 2.08 -19.83 -4.07
C LEU A 300 2.62 -18.56 -4.73
N LEU A 301 1.94 -18.08 -5.75
CA LEU A 301 2.32 -16.87 -6.48
C LEU A 301 1.40 -15.72 -6.12
N PHE A 302 1.93 -14.67 -5.51
CA PHE A 302 1.22 -13.41 -5.33
C PHE A 302 1.44 -12.54 -6.58
N VAL A 303 0.37 -12.24 -7.29
CA VAL A 303 0.44 -11.57 -8.58
C VAL A 303 -0.39 -10.31 -8.62
N PRO A 304 0.04 -9.29 -9.40
CA PRO A 304 -0.72 -8.07 -9.57
C PRO A 304 -2.02 -8.30 -10.36
N PRO A 305 -3.04 -7.44 -10.16
CA PRO A 305 -4.33 -7.54 -10.85
C PRO A 305 -4.28 -7.08 -12.31
N ARG A 306 -3.15 -6.54 -12.76
CA ARG A 306 -2.97 -6.00 -14.12
C ARG A 306 -2.09 -6.92 -14.95
N PRO A 307 -2.45 -7.20 -16.21
CA PRO A 307 -1.59 -7.94 -17.11
C PRO A 307 -0.32 -7.13 -17.43
N GLY A 308 0.78 -7.84 -17.67
CA GLY A 308 2.06 -7.25 -18.02
C GLY A 308 3.06 -8.30 -18.51
N ALA A 309 4.29 -7.89 -18.80
CA ALA A 309 5.35 -8.81 -19.26
C ALA A 309 5.65 -9.95 -18.28
N TRP A 310 5.37 -9.76 -16.99
CA TRP A 310 5.49 -10.78 -15.96
C TRP A 310 4.61 -12.01 -16.24
N LEU A 311 3.43 -11.81 -16.83
CA LEU A 311 2.47 -12.88 -17.05
C LEU A 311 2.96 -13.91 -18.09
N GLU A 312 3.66 -13.46 -19.14
CA GLU A 312 4.28 -14.35 -20.12
C GLU A 312 5.46 -15.13 -19.51
N ARG A 313 6.23 -14.49 -18.60
CA ARG A 313 7.32 -15.18 -17.89
C ARG A 313 6.78 -16.24 -16.95
N VAL A 314 5.76 -15.92 -16.15
CA VAL A 314 5.07 -16.88 -15.29
C VAL A 314 4.48 -18.02 -16.13
N ALA A 315 3.82 -17.70 -17.24
CA ALA A 315 3.23 -18.71 -18.13
C ALA A 315 4.24 -19.74 -18.62
N ARG A 316 5.40 -19.29 -19.11
CA ARG A 316 6.48 -20.19 -19.56
C ARG A 316 6.99 -21.09 -18.46
N LEU A 317 7.19 -20.55 -17.24
CA LEU A 317 7.72 -21.29 -16.12
C LEU A 317 6.72 -22.29 -15.54
N VAL A 318 5.44 -21.94 -15.47
CA VAL A 318 4.38 -22.86 -15.02
C VAL A 318 4.18 -23.99 -16.03
N ALA A 319 4.17 -23.69 -17.35
CA ALA A 319 4.04 -24.70 -18.39
C ALA A 319 5.22 -25.69 -18.43
N ALA A 320 6.42 -25.23 -18.07
CA ALA A 320 7.62 -26.08 -18.05
C ALA A 320 7.68 -27.04 -16.83
N ARG A 321 6.85 -26.81 -15.80
CA ARG A 321 6.87 -27.54 -14.53
C ARG A 321 5.56 -28.26 -14.25
N ARG A 322 5.64 -29.48 -13.70
CA ARG A 322 4.47 -30.31 -13.35
C ARG A 322 4.05 -30.18 -11.87
N GLY A 323 4.42 -29.09 -11.18
CA GLY A 323 4.07 -28.88 -9.77
C GLY A 323 2.71 -28.20 -9.60
N PRO A 324 2.08 -28.33 -8.41
CA PRO A 324 0.86 -27.56 -8.09
C PRO A 324 1.20 -26.08 -7.90
N PHE A 325 0.66 -25.24 -8.77
CA PHE A 325 0.76 -23.78 -8.67
C PHE A 325 -0.56 -23.19 -8.22
N ARG A 326 -0.50 -22.35 -7.21
CA ARG A 326 -1.64 -21.52 -6.80
C ARG A 326 -1.28 -20.06 -7.00
N ALA A 327 -2.14 -19.33 -7.67
CA ALA A 327 -1.98 -17.89 -7.90
C ALA A 327 -2.99 -17.11 -7.07
N VAL A 328 -2.51 -16.12 -6.33
CA VAL A 328 -3.32 -15.17 -5.55
C VAL A 328 -3.24 -13.81 -6.21
N ILE A 329 -4.35 -13.38 -6.81
CA ILE A 329 -4.47 -12.05 -7.39
C ILE A 329 -4.96 -11.10 -6.31
N GLY A 330 -4.12 -10.14 -5.89
CA GLY A 330 -4.50 -9.10 -4.93
C GLY A 330 -5.21 -7.94 -5.62
N THR A 331 -6.35 -7.47 -5.05
CA THR A 331 -7.11 -6.32 -5.56
C THR A 331 -7.48 -5.35 -4.42
N ASP A 332 -7.77 -4.09 -4.77
CA ASP A 332 -8.30 -3.05 -3.86
C ASP A 332 -9.71 -2.62 -4.29
N GLY A 333 -10.64 -3.57 -4.28
CA GLY A 333 -11.97 -3.40 -4.83
C GLY A 333 -11.98 -3.45 -6.35
N LEU A 334 -13.04 -3.99 -6.91
CA LEU A 334 -13.23 -4.05 -8.36
C LEU A 334 -14.01 -2.81 -8.82
N ALA A 335 -13.47 -2.11 -9.81
CA ALA A 335 -14.21 -1.06 -10.49
C ALA A 335 -15.04 -1.71 -11.61
N PRO A 336 -16.36 -1.45 -11.68
CA PRO A 336 -17.16 -1.95 -12.78
C PRO A 336 -16.60 -1.43 -14.11
N ALA A 337 -16.52 -2.30 -15.10
CA ALA A 337 -16.13 -1.93 -16.46
C ALA A 337 -17.20 -0.95 -17.02
N GLY A 338 -16.90 0.34 -17.10
CA GLY A 338 -17.88 1.32 -17.54
C GLY A 338 -17.32 2.66 -17.99
N ARG A 339 -17.86 3.14 -19.11
CA ARG A 339 -17.54 4.42 -19.79
C ARG A 339 -17.80 5.71 -18.99
N GLY A 340 -18.37 5.65 -17.78
CA GLY A 340 -18.77 6.82 -16.99
C GLY A 340 -17.67 7.51 -16.19
N ARG A 341 -16.42 7.09 -16.31
CA ARG A 341 -15.28 7.57 -15.50
C ARG A 341 -14.87 9.03 -15.77
N PHE A 342 -15.08 9.52 -16.99
CA PHE A 342 -14.62 10.86 -17.39
C PHE A 342 -15.44 11.98 -16.73
N LEU A 343 -16.75 11.85 -16.71
CA LEU A 343 -17.67 12.86 -16.12
C LEU A 343 -17.60 12.91 -14.58
N LYS A 344 -17.47 11.73 -13.92
CA LYS A 344 -17.28 11.69 -12.46
C LYS A 344 -15.94 12.27 -12.00
N ARG A 345 -14.89 12.13 -12.82
CA ARG A 345 -13.56 12.69 -12.53
C ARG A 345 -13.51 14.20 -12.66
N LEU A 346 -14.38 14.76 -13.49
CA LEU A 346 -14.50 16.22 -13.70
C LEU A 346 -15.31 16.90 -12.58
N LEU A 347 -16.30 16.21 -12.01
CA LEU A 347 -17.25 16.77 -11.03
C LEU A 347 -16.89 16.48 -9.57
N LEU A 348 -16.13 15.44 -9.27
CA LEU A 348 -15.77 15.06 -7.90
C LEU A 348 -14.26 15.19 -7.70
N ARG A 349 -13.86 16.18 -6.91
CA ARG A 349 -12.46 16.38 -6.43
C ARG A 349 -11.96 15.33 -5.43
N ALA A 350 -12.68 14.26 -5.20
CA ALA A 350 -12.23 13.15 -4.37
C ALA A 350 -11.10 12.41 -5.09
N ALA A 351 -9.97 12.24 -4.41
CA ALA A 351 -8.90 11.38 -4.91
C ALA A 351 -9.48 10.00 -5.23
N PRO A 352 -9.30 9.48 -6.46
CA PRO A 352 -9.84 8.17 -6.80
C PRO A 352 -9.18 7.13 -5.89
N GLU A 353 -10.01 6.40 -5.13
CA GLU A 353 -9.52 5.18 -4.49
C GLU A 353 -8.91 4.27 -5.58
N PRO A 354 -7.75 3.70 -5.34
CA PRO A 354 -7.10 2.80 -6.29
C PRO A 354 -7.94 1.53 -6.41
N ARG A 355 -8.83 1.47 -7.39
CA ARG A 355 -9.63 0.28 -7.71
C ARG A 355 -9.01 -0.47 -8.87
N SER A 356 -8.98 -1.79 -8.76
CA SER A 356 -8.54 -2.65 -9.85
C SER A 356 -9.61 -2.70 -10.94
N ASP A 357 -9.21 -2.67 -12.21
CA ASP A 357 -10.14 -2.83 -13.33
C ASP A 357 -10.59 -4.29 -13.41
N ALA A 358 -11.90 -4.54 -13.36
CA ALA A 358 -12.45 -5.89 -13.42
C ALA A 358 -12.07 -6.62 -14.72
N ALA A 359 -11.95 -5.90 -15.84
CA ALA A 359 -11.54 -6.48 -17.10
C ALA A 359 -10.08 -6.99 -17.08
N ASP A 360 -9.19 -6.25 -16.45
CA ASP A 360 -7.78 -6.65 -16.28
C ASP A 360 -7.66 -7.86 -15.37
N VAL A 361 -8.35 -7.83 -14.21
CA VAL A 361 -8.38 -8.96 -13.26
C VAL A 361 -8.90 -10.22 -13.92
N ARG A 362 -10.03 -10.12 -14.67
CA ARG A 362 -10.61 -11.24 -15.42
C ARG A 362 -9.61 -11.81 -16.44
N ARG A 363 -8.89 -10.94 -17.15
CA ARG A 363 -7.88 -11.36 -18.14
C ARG A 363 -6.74 -12.12 -17.48
N VAL A 364 -6.20 -11.62 -16.38
CA VAL A 364 -5.14 -12.28 -15.60
C VAL A 364 -5.65 -13.63 -15.06
N TYR A 365 -6.86 -13.65 -14.46
CA TYR A 365 -7.49 -14.85 -13.95
C TYR A 365 -7.60 -15.94 -15.01
N GLN A 366 -8.19 -15.61 -16.17
CA GLN A 366 -8.38 -16.55 -17.26
C GLN A 366 -7.07 -17.09 -17.83
N GLN A 367 -6.04 -16.24 -17.95
CA GLN A 367 -4.74 -16.69 -18.45
C GLN A 367 -4.06 -17.65 -17.48
N LEU A 368 -4.05 -17.36 -16.19
CA LEU A 368 -3.46 -18.24 -15.17
C LEU A 368 -4.24 -19.56 -15.05
N GLN A 369 -5.58 -19.52 -15.14
CA GLN A 369 -6.40 -20.72 -15.12
C GLN A 369 -6.16 -21.64 -16.34
N ARG A 370 -5.97 -21.08 -17.53
CA ARG A 370 -5.59 -21.83 -18.73
C ARG A 370 -4.25 -22.55 -18.60
N LEU A 371 -3.36 -22.07 -17.76
CA LEU A 371 -2.08 -22.69 -17.45
C LEU A 371 -2.19 -23.80 -16.40
N GLY A 372 -3.39 -24.11 -15.92
CA GLY A 372 -3.64 -25.12 -14.90
C GLY A 372 -3.32 -24.68 -13.47
N ALA A 373 -3.12 -23.39 -13.24
CA ALA A 373 -2.95 -22.86 -11.89
C ALA A 373 -4.30 -22.80 -11.17
N ASP A 374 -4.32 -23.12 -9.88
CA ASP A 374 -5.44 -22.81 -8.99
C ASP A 374 -5.41 -21.31 -8.66
N VAL A 375 -6.41 -20.56 -9.11
CA VAL A 375 -6.41 -19.10 -9.03
C VAL A 375 -7.47 -18.61 -8.08
N CYS A 376 -7.06 -17.83 -7.08
CA CYS A 376 -7.98 -17.11 -6.21
C CYS A 376 -7.77 -15.59 -6.32
N VAL A 377 -8.86 -14.85 -6.20
CA VAL A 377 -8.83 -13.37 -6.20
C VAL A 377 -9.19 -12.89 -4.81
N VAL A 378 -8.34 -12.06 -4.25
CA VAL A 378 -8.48 -11.51 -2.89
C VAL A 378 -8.71 -10.02 -2.96
N ASP A 379 -9.84 -9.57 -2.45
CA ASP A 379 -10.10 -8.15 -2.25
C ASP A 379 -9.53 -7.73 -0.89
N ARG A 380 -8.40 -7.02 -0.93
CA ARG A 380 -7.71 -6.53 0.27
C ARG A 380 -8.54 -5.53 1.05
N ALA A 381 -9.29 -4.67 0.37
CA ALA A 381 -10.08 -3.61 1.00
C ALA A 381 -11.28 -4.19 1.78
N LEU A 382 -11.93 -5.21 1.23
CA LEU A 382 -13.09 -5.87 1.84
C LEU A 382 -12.70 -7.07 2.72
N GLY A 383 -11.49 -7.62 2.55
CA GLY A 383 -11.03 -8.80 3.28
C GLY A 383 -11.78 -10.06 2.90
N ARG A 384 -12.13 -10.25 1.62
CA ARG A 384 -12.87 -11.40 1.15
C ARG A 384 -12.30 -11.99 -0.14
N LEU A 385 -12.59 -13.27 -0.37
CA LEU A 385 -12.38 -13.89 -1.66
C LEU A 385 -13.44 -13.39 -2.64
N VAL A 386 -13.02 -13.04 -3.84
CA VAL A 386 -13.92 -12.66 -4.93
C VAL A 386 -14.24 -13.91 -5.74
N PRO A 387 -15.51 -14.34 -5.80
CA PRO A 387 -15.88 -15.51 -6.60
C PRO A 387 -15.70 -15.21 -8.10
N PRO A 388 -15.40 -16.22 -8.92
CA PRO A 388 -15.21 -16.04 -10.37
C PRO A 388 -16.42 -15.43 -11.09
N THR A 389 -17.60 -15.57 -10.53
CA THR A 389 -18.86 -15.01 -11.06
C THR A 389 -18.90 -13.47 -10.98
N ASP A 390 -18.14 -12.88 -10.09
CA ASP A 390 -18.12 -11.43 -9.85
C ASP A 390 -17.00 -10.70 -10.63
N LEU A 391 -16.21 -11.46 -11.42
CA LEU A 391 -15.10 -10.95 -12.23
C LEU A 391 -15.51 -10.47 -13.63
#